data_279e125bcf5d90d2924468b0a110a283
#
_entry.id   279e125bcf5d90d2924468b0a110a283
#
_cell.length_a   1.000
_cell.length_b   1.000
_cell.length_c   1.000
_cell.angle_alpha   90.00
_cell.angle_beta   90.00
_cell.angle_gamma   90.00
#
_symmetry.space_group_name_H-M   'P 1'
#
loop_
_entity.id
_entity.type
_entity.pdbx_description
1 polymer ?
#
loop_
_entity_poly.entity_id
_entity_poly.type
_entity_poly.pdbx_seq_one_letter_code
_entity_poly.pdbx_strand_id
1 'polypeptide(L)'
;MILPEFQSKQNLEQILLSRLAGGKVKQFARNYAQPYRELMAYYRCAIMEVTTKFNVLNEELSLQYDRNPIESIKSRLKSPESILEKLERKNLPVTVESIEENIYDIAGVR
;
A
#
# COMPACT_ATOMS: atom_id res chain seq x y z
N MET A 1 -8.66 9.29 -13.18
CA MET A 1 -9.88 9.29 -12.38
C MET A 1 -9.75 8.29 -11.25
N ILE A 2 -10.00 8.72 -10.02
CA ILE A 2 -9.91 7.87 -8.85
C ILE A 2 -11.26 7.19 -8.65
N LEU A 3 -11.26 5.88 -8.51
CA LEU A 3 -12.48 5.11 -8.27
C LEU A 3 -13.05 5.43 -6.88
N PRO A 4 -14.39 5.39 -6.69
CA PRO A 4 -14.99 5.65 -5.38
C PRO A 4 -14.44 4.77 -4.26
N GLU A 5 -14.15 3.51 -4.56
CA GLU A 5 -13.54 2.56 -3.62
C GLU A 5 -12.15 3.03 -3.16
N PHE A 6 -11.39 3.60 -4.07
CA PHE A 6 -10.06 4.10 -3.78
C PHE A 6 -10.12 5.32 -2.86
N GLN A 7 -11.04 6.24 -3.10
CA GLN A 7 -11.29 7.40 -2.24
C GLN A 7 -11.75 6.98 -0.84
N SER A 8 -12.63 5.98 -0.77
CA SER A 8 -13.12 5.46 0.50
C SER A 8 -11.97 4.89 1.34
N LYS A 9 -11.03 4.19 0.71
CA LYS A 9 -9.84 3.67 1.40
C LYS A 9 -8.94 4.78 1.91
N GLN A 10 -8.74 5.85 1.14
CA GLN A 10 -7.97 7.01 1.58
C GLN A 10 -8.59 7.70 2.78
N ASN A 11 -9.91 7.87 2.78
CA ASN A 11 -10.64 8.45 3.90
C ASN A 11 -10.54 7.58 5.14
N LEU A 12 -10.63 6.27 4.97
CA LEU A 12 -10.48 5.31 6.06
C LEU A 12 -9.08 5.39 6.67
N GLU A 13 -8.04 5.49 5.86
CA GLU A 13 -6.68 5.66 6.35
C GLU A 13 -6.51 6.92 7.18
N GLN A 14 -7.09 8.03 6.74
CA GLN A 14 -7.07 9.27 7.52
C GLN A 14 -7.76 9.11 8.88
N ILE A 15 -8.90 8.44 8.89
CA ILE A 15 -9.63 8.16 10.12
C ILE A 15 -8.78 7.30 11.05
N LEU A 16 -8.15 6.26 10.51
CA LEU A 16 -7.27 5.40 11.28
C LEU A 16 -6.07 6.17 11.83
N LEU A 17 -5.44 7.00 11.03
CA LEU A 17 -4.33 7.84 11.48
C LEU A 17 -4.76 8.76 12.62
N SER A 18 -5.97 9.30 12.57
CA SER A 18 -6.47 10.19 13.63
C SER A 18 -6.89 9.44 14.89
N ARG A 19 -7.39 8.22 14.77
CA ARG A 19 -7.92 7.43 15.90
C ARG A 19 -6.87 6.57 16.59
N LEU A 20 -5.98 5.97 15.83
CA LEU A 20 -4.94 5.08 16.34
C LEU A 20 -3.68 5.83 16.75
N ALA A 21 -3.78 7.12 16.76
CA ALA A 21 -2.65 7.96 17.00
C ALA A 21 -2.10 7.83 18.42
N GLY A 22 -1.20 6.89 18.61
CA GLY A 22 -0.12 7.13 19.54
C GLY A 22 0.62 8.40 19.08
N GLY A 23 1.30 9.08 19.97
CA GLY A 23 1.92 10.37 19.64
C GLY A 23 2.74 10.41 18.36
N LYS A 24 3.46 9.33 18.05
CA LYS A 24 4.36 9.28 16.87
C LYS A 24 3.61 9.23 15.55
N VAL A 25 2.56 8.41 15.46
CA VAL A 25 1.74 8.33 14.24
C VAL A 25 1.03 9.66 14.00
N LYS A 26 0.50 10.26 15.05
CA LYS A 26 -0.19 11.54 14.97
C LYS A 26 0.75 12.66 14.52
N GLN A 27 1.93 12.71 15.08
CA GLN A 27 2.94 13.70 14.71
C GLN A 27 3.39 13.51 13.26
N PHE A 28 3.63 12.28 12.85
CA PHE A 28 3.97 11.95 11.47
C PHE A 28 2.85 12.38 10.51
N ALA A 29 1.59 12.11 10.86
CA ALA A 29 0.44 12.51 10.06
C ALA A 29 0.35 14.02 9.89
N ARG A 30 0.64 14.79 10.94
CA ARG A 30 0.66 16.26 10.85
C ARG A 30 1.72 16.77 9.91
N ASN A 31 2.91 16.19 9.98
CA ASN A 31 4.07 16.68 9.23
C ASN A 31 4.10 16.17 7.79
N TYR A 32 3.59 14.99 7.53
CA TYR A 32 3.75 14.29 6.26
C TYR A 32 2.45 13.79 5.64
N ALA A 33 1.28 14.31 6.05
CA ALA A 33 -0.02 13.80 5.60
C ALA A 33 -0.12 13.72 4.07
N GLN A 34 0.19 14.80 3.38
CA GLN A 34 0.07 14.85 1.93
C GLN A 34 1.14 14.00 1.22
N PRO A 35 2.44 14.16 1.52
CA PRO A 35 3.47 13.31 0.92
C PRO A 35 3.24 11.82 1.17
N TYR A 36 2.79 11.46 2.37
CA TYR A 36 2.50 10.08 2.71
C TYR A 36 1.34 9.53 1.87
N ARG A 37 0.26 10.30 1.73
CA ARG A 37 -0.88 9.89 0.90
C ARG A 37 -0.49 9.71 -0.56
N GLU A 38 0.35 10.60 -1.08
CA GLU A 38 0.86 10.48 -2.46
C GLU A 38 1.68 9.22 -2.64
N LEU A 39 2.55 8.93 -1.69
CA LEU A 39 3.36 7.71 -1.72
C LEU A 39 2.49 6.45 -1.68
N MET A 40 1.51 6.42 -0.77
CA MET A 40 0.61 5.27 -0.66
C MET A 40 -0.28 5.11 -1.89
N ALA A 41 -0.73 6.20 -2.49
CA ALA A 41 -1.49 6.16 -3.74
C ALA A 41 -0.65 5.57 -4.87
N TYR A 42 0.61 5.92 -4.93
CA TYR A 42 1.55 5.34 -5.89
C TYR A 42 1.65 3.83 -5.73
N TYR A 43 1.82 3.34 -4.51
CA TYR A 43 1.87 1.91 -4.23
C TYR A 43 0.55 1.20 -4.57
N ARG A 44 -0.58 1.82 -4.29
CA ARG A 44 -1.89 1.25 -4.67
C ARG A 44 -2.03 1.14 -6.18
N CYS A 45 -1.61 2.15 -6.92
CA CYS A 45 -1.62 2.12 -8.38
C CYS A 45 -0.74 1.00 -8.92
N ALA A 46 0.44 0.82 -8.34
CA ALA A 46 1.34 -0.27 -8.71
C ALA A 46 0.70 -1.64 -8.46
N ILE A 47 0.03 -1.82 -7.32
CA ILE A 47 -0.70 -3.05 -7.01
C ILE A 47 -1.79 -3.30 -8.07
N MET A 48 -2.55 -2.27 -8.43
CA MET A 48 -3.61 -2.37 -9.42
C MET A 48 -3.08 -2.78 -10.79
N GLU A 49 -1.98 -2.19 -11.22
CA GLU A 49 -1.35 -2.54 -12.50
C GLU A 49 -0.86 -3.99 -12.52
N VAL A 50 -0.13 -4.39 -11.48
CA VAL A 50 0.39 -5.76 -11.39
C VAL A 50 -0.74 -6.77 -11.33
N THR A 51 -1.77 -6.51 -10.52
CA THR A 51 -2.93 -7.38 -10.39
C THR A 51 -3.66 -7.52 -11.73
N THR A 52 -3.84 -6.43 -12.45
CA THR A 52 -4.49 -6.44 -13.76
C THR A 52 -3.70 -7.29 -14.76
N LYS A 53 -2.38 -7.14 -14.78
CA LYS A 53 -1.52 -7.94 -15.68
C LYS A 53 -1.60 -9.43 -15.37
N PHE A 54 -1.64 -9.80 -14.09
CA PHE A 54 -1.82 -11.20 -13.71
C PHE A 54 -3.18 -11.74 -14.10
N ASN A 55 -4.23 -10.93 -13.98
CA ASN A 55 -5.56 -11.32 -14.41
C ASN A 55 -5.63 -11.54 -15.92
N VAL A 56 -5.02 -10.65 -16.69
CA VAL A 56 -4.94 -10.79 -18.16
C VAL A 56 -4.18 -12.07 -18.53
N LEU A 57 -3.03 -12.29 -17.90
CA LEU A 57 -2.24 -13.47 -18.13
C LEU A 57 -3.01 -14.76 -17.80
N ASN A 58 -3.75 -14.73 -16.70
CA ASN A 58 -4.55 -15.88 -16.28
C ASN A 58 -5.63 -16.22 -17.30
N GLU A 59 -6.29 -15.20 -17.88
CA GLU A 59 -7.27 -15.41 -18.95
C GLU A 59 -6.62 -16.04 -20.18
N GLU A 60 -5.47 -15.55 -20.61
CA GLU A 60 -4.75 -16.11 -21.74
C GLU A 60 -4.33 -17.56 -21.51
N LEU A 61 -3.81 -17.85 -20.33
CA LEU A 61 -3.37 -19.20 -19.99
C LEU A 61 -4.54 -20.17 -19.84
N SER A 62 -5.69 -19.70 -19.36
CA SER A 62 -6.88 -20.54 -19.23
C SER A 62 -7.41 -20.99 -20.58
N LEU A 63 -7.27 -20.17 -21.62
CA LEU A 63 -7.62 -20.55 -22.98
C LEU A 63 -6.71 -21.64 -23.54
N GLN A 64 -5.42 -21.58 -23.17
CA GLN A 64 -4.41 -22.53 -23.65
C GLN A 64 -4.48 -23.88 -22.95
N TYR A 65 -4.71 -23.88 -21.64
CA TYR A 65 -4.59 -25.07 -20.80
C TYR A 65 -5.89 -25.59 -20.25
N ASP A 66 -7.01 -25.02 -20.66
CA ASP A 66 -8.37 -25.39 -20.22
C ASP A 66 -8.52 -25.39 -18.68
N ARG A 67 -7.81 -24.51 -18.03
CA ARG A 67 -7.88 -24.29 -16.58
C ARG A 67 -7.23 -22.96 -16.21
N ASN A 68 -7.57 -22.45 -15.05
CA ASN A 68 -6.94 -21.24 -14.51
C ASN A 68 -5.67 -21.62 -13.73
N PRO A 69 -4.47 -21.40 -14.28
CA PRO A 69 -3.23 -21.71 -13.54
C PRO A 69 -3.00 -20.79 -12.34
N ILE A 70 -3.63 -19.61 -12.33
CA ILE A 70 -3.58 -18.70 -11.19
C ILE A 70 -4.91 -18.83 -10.46
N GLU A 71 -4.90 -19.43 -9.28
CA GLU A 71 -6.11 -19.67 -8.50
C GLU A 71 -6.64 -18.42 -7.81
N SER A 72 -5.75 -17.61 -7.28
CA SER A 72 -6.12 -16.38 -6.60
C SER A 72 -4.98 -15.38 -6.62
N ILE A 73 -5.34 -14.10 -6.58
CA ILE A 73 -4.38 -13.00 -6.48
C ILE A 73 -4.76 -12.21 -5.25
N LYS A 74 -3.81 -12.07 -4.32
CA LYS A 74 -4.00 -11.31 -3.09
C LYS A 74 -3.00 -10.17 -3.05
N SER A 75 -3.46 -9.02 -2.60
CA SER A 75 -2.61 -7.86 -2.44
C SER A 75 -2.67 -7.34 -1.01
N ARG A 76 -1.60 -6.68 -0.60
CA ARG A 76 -1.48 -6.12 0.73
C ARG A 76 -0.73 -4.81 0.69
N LEU A 77 -1.19 -3.85 1.46
CA LEU A 77 -0.49 -2.60 1.71
C LEU A 77 -0.15 -2.53 3.19
N LYS A 78 1.12 -2.29 3.50
CA LYS A 78 1.60 -2.23 4.89
C LYS A 78 0.94 -1.07 5.63
N SER A 79 0.50 -1.31 6.87
CA SER A 79 -0.17 -0.27 7.66
C SER A 79 0.79 0.84 8.08
N PRO A 80 0.29 2.06 8.33
CA PRO A 80 1.12 3.15 8.82
C PRO A 80 1.87 2.80 10.11
N GLU A 81 1.21 2.15 11.04
CA GLU A 81 1.80 1.73 12.31
C GLU A 81 2.98 0.79 12.08
N SER A 82 2.81 -0.19 11.19
CA SER A 82 3.86 -1.15 10.88
C SER A 82 5.06 -0.48 10.20
N ILE A 83 4.81 0.50 9.34
CA ILE A 83 5.87 1.25 8.66
C ILE A 83 6.68 2.04 9.69
N LEU A 84 6.01 2.79 10.57
CA LEU A 84 6.68 3.60 11.59
C LEU A 84 7.42 2.74 12.60
N GLU A 85 6.84 1.64 13.01
CA GLU A 85 7.48 0.67 13.90
C GLU A 85 8.76 0.11 13.27
N LYS A 86 8.73 -0.19 11.99
CA LYS A 86 9.91 -0.71 11.27
C LYS A 86 11.01 0.34 11.17
N LEU A 87 10.67 1.59 10.90
CA LEU A 87 11.63 2.69 10.89
C LEU A 87 12.29 2.85 12.27
N GLU A 88 11.49 2.83 13.32
CA GLU A 88 11.96 2.96 14.69
C GLU A 88 12.89 1.81 15.06
N ARG A 89 12.50 0.58 14.74
CA ARG A 89 13.29 -0.62 15.00
C ARG A 89 14.65 -0.59 14.29
N LYS A 90 14.70 0.00 13.11
CA LYS A 90 15.92 0.15 12.33
C LYS A 90 16.71 1.43 12.66
N ASN A 91 16.25 2.23 13.62
CA ASN A 91 16.83 3.51 13.97
C ASN A 91 16.94 4.48 12.80
N LEU A 92 15.93 4.51 11.95
CA LEU A 92 15.86 5.38 10.78
C LEU A 92 15.02 6.61 11.08
N PRO A 93 15.29 7.74 10.40
CA PRO A 93 14.46 8.94 10.55
C PRO A 93 13.00 8.66 10.18
N VAL A 94 12.06 9.28 10.89
CA VAL A 94 10.63 9.13 10.65
C VAL A 94 10.20 10.18 9.62
N THR A 95 10.54 9.94 8.36
CA THR A 95 10.24 10.82 7.23
C THR A 95 9.74 10.00 6.05
N VAL A 96 9.04 10.65 5.12
CA VAL A 96 8.59 9.99 3.88
C VAL A 96 9.78 9.53 3.06
N GLU A 97 10.84 10.31 3.00
CA GLU A 97 12.07 9.95 2.29
C GLU A 97 12.68 8.67 2.85
N SER A 98 12.70 8.55 4.17
CA SER A 98 13.22 7.36 4.85
C SER A 98 12.39 6.12 4.51
N ILE A 99 11.08 6.26 4.44
CA ILE A 99 10.18 5.18 4.04
C ILE A 99 10.51 4.73 2.62
N GLU A 100 10.58 5.68 1.70
CA GLU A 100 10.83 5.41 0.30
C GLU A 100 12.19 4.73 0.06
N GLU A 101 13.22 5.15 0.78
CA GLU A 101 14.57 4.65 0.61
C GLU A 101 14.83 3.32 1.32
N ASN A 102 14.13 3.02 2.42
CA ASN A 102 14.51 1.93 3.32
C ASN A 102 13.44 0.86 3.53
N ILE A 103 12.18 1.12 3.19
CA ILE A 103 11.10 0.16 3.40
C ILE A 103 10.66 -0.37 2.03
N TYR A 104 10.96 -1.64 1.77
CA TYR A 104 10.71 -2.26 0.46
C TYR A 104 9.51 -3.20 0.44
N ASP A 105 8.88 -3.45 1.59
CA ASP A 105 7.76 -4.37 1.72
C ASP A 105 6.43 -3.65 1.99
N ILE A 106 6.28 -2.43 1.46
CA ILE A 106 5.06 -1.64 1.65
C ILE A 106 3.90 -2.25 0.89
N ALA A 107 4.13 -2.64 -0.36
CA ALA A 107 3.13 -3.25 -1.20
C ALA A 107 3.55 -4.69 -1.53
N GLY A 108 2.58 -5.60 -1.49
CA GLY A 108 2.82 -6.99 -1.85
C GLY A 108 1.67 -7.56 -2.66
N VAL A 109 2.01 -8.40 -3.65
CA VAL A 109 1.05 -9.14 -4.46
C VAL A 109 1.45 -10.62 -4.43
N ARG A 110 0.48 -11.49 -4.17
CA ARG A 110 0.69 -12.94 -4.13
C ARG A 110 -0.25 -13.65 -5.09
#